data_a0b3ccfbabace464c12e18f58fc037c4
#
_entry.id   a0b3ccfbabace464c12e18f58fc037c4
#
_cell.length_a   1.000
_cell.length_b   1.000
_cell.length_c   1.000
_cell.angle_alpha   90.00
_cell.angle_beta   90.00
_cell.angle_gamma   90.00
#
_symmetry.space_group_name_H-M   'P 1'
#
loop_
_entity.id
_entity.type
_entity.pdbx_description
1 polymer ?
#
loop_
_entity_poly.entity_id
_entity_poly.type
_entity_poly.pdbx_seq_one_letter_code
_entity_poly.pdbx_strand_id
1 'polypeptide(L)'
;YQESFCNAIFSQIRRDDDKVIDLYKEKFNPVYSKKELSGYNKGKILDSKIIHYQEMLKKTDELVIITPIWWNNIPGILKGFFDKVFSKGFAYEDGSLGVKGRLQNIKQAMVITTSNSPIFYLKLNGINHNIKMTLKQTGVKNIKFKQFGGIKNSSEKQRKEFLKKI
;
A
#
# COMPACT_ATOMS: atom_id res chain seq x y z
N TYR A 1 -4.38 4.28 -17.40
CA TYR A 1 -3.22 3.99 -16.55
C TYR A 1 -2.51 2.69 -16.93
N GLN A 2 -3.08 1.93 -17.88
CA GLN A 2 -2.48 0.69 -18.39
C GLN A 2 -1.06 0.87 -18.95
N GLU A 3 -0.75 2.05 -19.49
CA GLU A 3 0.58 2.42 -19.99
C GLU A 3 1.52 2.98 -18.91
N SER A 4 1.09 2.98 -17.63
CA SER A 4 1.90 3.52 -16.54
C SER A 4 3.08 2.61 -16.18
N PHE A 5 4.16 3.20 -15.66
CA PHE A 5 5.30 2.43 -15.19
C PHE A 5 4.95 1.53 -13.99
N CYS A 6 3.98 1.91 -13.17
CA CYS A 6 3.43 1.03 -12.13
C CYS A 6 2.82 -0.25 -12.72
N ASN A 7 2.12 -0.15 -13.85
CA ASN A 7 1.59 -1.33 -14.53
C ASN A 7 2.70 -2.21 -15.13
N ALA A 8 3.75 -1.62 -15.69
CA ALA A 8 4.92 -2.38 -16.15
C ALA A 8 5.61 -3.13 -14.99
N ILE A 9 5.74 -2.49 -13.82
CA ILE A 9 6.25 -3.12 -12.59
C ILE A 9 5.35 -4.30 -12.20
N PHE A 10 4.03 -4.08 -12.13
CA PHE A 10 3.06 -5.12 -11.79
C PHE A 10 3.18 -6.33 -12.74
N SER A 11 3.20 -6.10 -14.05
CA SER A 11 3.33 -7.15 -15.05
C SER A 11 4.64 -7.93 -14.93
N GLN A 12 5.72 -7.28 -14.48
CA GLN A 12 7.03 -7.91 -14.31
C GLN A 12 7.10 -8.85 -13.11
N ILE A 13 6.45 -8.51 -11.99
CA ILE A 13 6.60 -9.24 -10.73
C ILE A 13 5.44 -10.16 -10.41
N ARG A 14 4.31 -10.01 -11.09
CA ARG A 14 3.10 -10.80 -10.85
C ARG A 14 3.35 -12.30 -11.10
N ARG A 15 2.90 -13.13 -10.18
CA ARG A 15 2.82 -14.59 -10.28
C ARG A 15 1.35 -15.02 -10.51
N ASP A 16 1.14 -16.21 -11.03
CA ASP A 16 -0.21 -16.71 -11.39
C ASP A 16 -1.12 -16.91 -10.17
N ASP A 17 -0.54 -17.22 -9.01
CA ASP A 17 -1.24 -17.44 -7.75
C ASP A 17 -1.45 -16.17 -6.92
N ASP A 18 -0.90 -15.03 -7.35
CA ASP A 18 -1.06 -13.77 -6.64
C ASP A 18 -2.52 -13.30 -6.61
N LYS A 19 -2.98 -12.90 -5.43
CA LYS A 19 -4.24 -12.20 -5.26
C LYS A 19 -4.03 -10.71 -5.45
N VAL A 20 -4.76 -10.11 -6.38
CA VAL A 20 -4.57 -8.72 -6.79
C VAL A 20 -5.76 -7.88 -6.36
N ILE A 21 -5.48 -6.73 -5.74
CA ILE A 21 -6.45 -5.67 -5.45
C ILE A 21 -6.07 -4.47 -6.32
N ASP A 22 -6.83 -4.23 -7.39
CA ASP A 22 -6.67 -3.04 -8.22
C ASP A 22 -7.73 -2.01 -7.82
N LEU A 23 -7.34 -1.06 -6.99
CA LEU A 23 -8.25 -0.07 -6.39
C LEU A 23 -9.02 0.76 -7.42
N TYR A 24 -8.40 1.06 -8.58
CA TYR A 24 -9.08 1.81 -9.65
C TYR A 24 -10.04 0.93 -10.44
N LYS A 25 -9.61 -0.26 -10.84
CA LYS A 25 -10.44 -1.21 -11.58
C LYS A 25 -11.66 -1.63 -10.75
N GLU A 26 -11.46 -1.82 -9.46
CA GLU A 26 -12.52 -2.20 -8.53
C GLU A 26 -13.38 -1.01 -8.07
N LYS A 27 -13.09 0.21 -8.54
CA LYS A 27 -13.82 1.43 -8.17
C LYS A 27 -13.91 1.60 -6.65
N PHE A 28 -12.78 1.40 -5.96
CA PHE A 28 -12.71 1.53 -4.52
C PHE A 28 -13.07 2.95 -4.08
N ASN A 29 -13.99 3.08 -3.13
CA ASN A 29 -14.33 4.38 -2.54
C ASN A 29 -13.44 4.67 -1.31
N PRO A 30 -12.47 5.60 -1.40
CA PRO A 30 -11.57 5.93 -0.30
C PRO A 30 -12.24 6.79 0.79
N VAL A 31 -13.40 7.35 0.52
CA VAL A 31 -14.06 8.34 1.39
C VAL A 31 -14.99 7.63 2.37
N TYR A 32 -14.90 7.98 3.66
CA TYR A 32 -15.84 7.53 4.65
C TYR A 32 -17.19 8.26 4.52
N SER A 33 -18.27 7.52 4.52
CA SER A 33 -19.60 8.08 4.76
C SER A 33 -19.76 8.45 6.24
N LYS A 34 -20.73 9.32 6.54
CA LYS A 34 -21.09 9.68 7.93
C LYS A 34 -21.42 8.44 8.78
N LYS A 35 -22.10 7.46 8.18
CA LYS A 35 -22.48 6.21 8.84
C LYS A 35 -21.26 5.34 9.19
N GLU A 36 -20.29 5.22 8.28
CA GLU A 36 -19.04 4.50 8.52
C GLU A 36 -18.21 5.17 9.61
N LEU A 37 -18.08 6.52 9.57
CA LEU A 37 -17.37 7.27 10.60
C LEU A 37 -17.95 7.08 12.01
N SER A 38 -19.27 6.97 12.15
CA SER A 38 -19.90 6.72 13.44
C SER A 38 -19.54 5.37 14.07
N GLY A 39 -19.08 4.42 13.26
CA GLY A 39 -18.63 3.09 13.69
C GLY A 39 -17.12 2.93 13.79
N TYR A 40 -16.33 3.94 13.39
CA TYR A 40 -14.89 3.86 13.22
C TYR A 40 -14.15 3.37 14.48
N ASN A 41 -14.37 4.01 15.62
CA ASN A 41 -13.70 3.66 16.88
C ASN A 41 -14.05 2.26 17.40
N LYS A 42 -15.16 1.69 16.94
CA LYS A 42 -15.63 0.35 17.29
C LYS A 42 -15.18 -0.71 16.29
N GLY A 43 -14.45 -0.32 15.24
CA GLY A 43 -14.04 -1.21 14.14
C GLY A 43 -15.21 -1.78 13.35
N LYS A 44 -16.38 -1.12 13.37
CA LYS A 44 -17.56 -1.59 12.64
C LYS A 44 -17.42 -1.34 11.15
N ILE A 45 -17.36 -2.41 10.38
CA ILE A 45 -17.27 -2.37 8.91
C ILE A 45 -18.67 -2.55 8.33
N LEU A 46 -19.06 -1.64 7.43
CA LEU A 46 -20.36 -1.66 6.75
C LEU A 46 -20.26 -2.08 5.27
N ASP A 47 -19.08 -1.92 4.68
CA ASP A 47 -18.82 -2.20 3.27
C ASP A 47 -18.30 -3.65 3.13
N SER A 48 -19.04 -4.48 2.41
CA SER A 48 -18.67 -5.88 2.14
C SER A 48 -17.35 -6.01 1.38
N LYS A 49 -17.00 -5.02 0.56
CA LYS A 49 -15.72 -4.98 -0.16
C LYS A 49 -14.55 -4.86 0.81
N ILE A 50 -14.69 -4.06 1.87
CA ILE A 50 -13.67 -3.96 2.92
C ILE A 50 -13.50 -5.32 3.64
N ILE A 51 -14.61 -6.00 3.96
CA ILE A 51 -14.57 -7.33 4.56
C ILE A 51 -13.84 -8.32 3.64
N HIS A 52 -14.12 -8.28 2.35
CA HIS A 52 -13.42 -9.12 1.36
C HIS A 52 -11.91 -8.87 1.35
N TYR A 53 -11.47 -7.60 1.34
CA TYR A 53 -10.05 -7.28 1.40
C TYR A 53 -9.39 -7.75 2.70
N GLN A 54 -10.09 -7.63 3.82
CA GLN A 54 -9.60 -8.12 5.10
C GLN A 54 -9.44 -9.64 5.09
N GLU A 55 -10.36 -10.40 4.49
CA GLU A 55 -10.22 -11.86 4.35
C GLU A 55 -9.06 -12.25 3.42
N MET A 56 -8.79 -11.47 2.38
CA MET A 56 -7.59 -11.68 1.55
C MET A 56 -6.32 -11.45 2.38
N LEU A 57 -6.24 -10.36 3.14
CA LEU A 57 -5.08 -10.02 3.96
C LEU A 57 -4.83 -11.03 5.09
N LYS A 58 -5.87 -11.63 5.68
CA LYS A 58 -5.72 -12.72 6.68
C LYS A 58 -4.98 -13.93 6.12
N LYS A 59 -5.13 -14.20 4.83
CA LYS A 59 -4.53 -15.36 4.14
C LYS A 59 -3.21 -15.02 3.46
N THR A 60 -2.76 -13.76 3.56
CA THR A 60 -1.55 -13.24 2.91
C THR A 60 -0.36 -13.40 3.84
N ASP A 61 0.75 -13.91 3.33
CA ASP A 61 2.05 -13.97 4.01
C ASP A 61 3.06 -12.98 3.42
N GLU A 62 2.89 -12.58 2.16
CA GLU A 62 3.68 -11.57 1.47
C GLU A 62 2.77 -10.47 0.87
N LEU A 63 3.07 -9.21 1.17
CA LEU A 63 2.31 -8.06 0.67
C LEU A 63 3.17 -7.23 -0.28
N VAL A 64 2.70 -7.00 -1.50
CA VAL A 64 3.34 -6.08 -2.44
C VAL A 64 2.44 -4.88 -2.68
N ILE A 65 2.97 -3.68 -2.48
CA ILE A 65 2.28 -2.42 -2.74
C ILE A 65 3.00 -1.69 -3.86
N ILE A 66 2.32 -1.44 -4.96
CA ILE A 66 2.83 -0.69 -6.11
C ILE A 66 2.04 0.61 -6.22
N THR A 67 2.72 1.76 -6.10
CA THR A 67 2.04 3.05 -6.07
C THR A 67 2.89 4.18 -6.64
N PRO A 68 2.31 5.15 -7.37
CA PRO A 68 3.01 6.39 -7.64
C PRO A 68 3.09 7.25 -6.38
N ILE A 69 4.02 8.20 -6.37
CA ILE A 69 4.07 9.27 -5.37
C ILE A 69 3.56 10.56 -6.02
N TRP A 70 2.52 11.13 -5.46
CA TRP A 70 1.91 12.39 -5.87
C TRP A 70 2.00 13.41 -4.73
N TRP A 71 2.50 14.60 -5.03
CA TRP A 71 2.61 15.66 -4.02
C TRP A 71 3.27 15.19 -2.71
N ASN A 72 4.39 14.47 -2.85
CA ASN A 72 5.17 13.92 -1.74
C ASN A 72 4.43 12.90 -0.87
N ASN A 73 3.32 12.33 -1.36
CA ASN A 73 2.55 11.34 -0.62
C ASN A 73 2.01 10.23 -1.55
N ILE A 74 1.44 9.19 -0.95
CA ILE A 74 0.67 8.18 -1.68
C ILE A 74 -0.64 8.79 -2.20
N PRO A 75 -1.20 8.27 -3.31
CA PRO A 75 -2.51 8.71 -3.80
C PRO A 75 -3.61 8.54 -2.75
N GLY A 76 -4.58 9.46 -2.75
CA GLY A 76 -5.69 9.43 -1.79
C GLY A 76 -6.47 8.12 -1.78
N ILE A 77 -6.57 7.42 -2.92
CA ILE A 77 -7.21 6.11 -3.00
C ILE A 77 -6.48 5.05 -2.18
N LEU A 78 -5.15 5.02 -2.19
CA LEU A 78 -4.34 4.09 -1.38
C LEU A 78 -4.36 4.49 0.10
N LYS A 79 -4.33 5.80 0.40
CA LYS A 79 -4.48 6.27 1.78
C LYS A 79 -5.83 5.85 2.35
N GLY A 80 -6.92 6.04 1.60
CA GLY A 80 -8.26 5.61 2.02
C GLY A 80 -8.38 4.10 2.14
N PHE A 81 -7.64 3.32 1.33
CA PHE A 81 -7.55 1.87 1.51
C PHE A 81 -6.93 1.54 2.88
N PHE A 82 -5.82 2.15 3.25
CA PHE A 82 -5.24 1.94 4.58
C PHE A 82 -6.21 2.34 5.69
N ASP A 83 -6.84 3.50 5.57
CA ASP A 83 -7.75 4.00 6.58
C ASP A 83 -8.97 3.09 6.79
N LYS A 84 -9.56 2.58 5.71
CA LYS A 84 -10.79 1.76 5.78
C LYS A 84 -10.52 0.29 6.06
N VAL A 85 -9.45 -0.27 5.49
CA VAL A 85 -9.14 -1.70 5.59
C VAL A 85 -8.37 -2.02 6.87
N PHE A 86 -7.43 -1.16 7.29
CA PHE A 86 -6.66 -1.37 8.52
C PHE A 86 -7.43 -0.88 9.76
N SER A 87 -8.64 -1.39 9.93
CA SER A 87 -9.53 -1.00 11.01
C SER A 87 -9.14 -1.64 12.36
N LYS A 88 -9.62 -1.01 13.45
CA LYS A 88 -9.53 -1.57 14.79
C LYS A 88 -10.22 -2.94 14.87
N GLY A 89 -9.61 -3.86 15.61
CA GLY A 89 -10.09 -5.25 15.73
C GLY A 89 -9.63 -6.16 14.58
N PHE A 90 -9.28 -5.60 13.41
CA PHE A 90 -8.71 -6.35 12.30
C PHE A 90 -7.20 -6.18 12.20
N ALA A 91 -6.72 -4.99 11.89
CA ALA A 91 -5.30 -4.74 11.66
C ALA A 91 -4.55 -4.35 12.94
N TYR A 92 -5.24 -3.81 13.90
CA TYR A 92 -4.69 -3.43 15.20
C TYR A 92 -5.74 -3.48 16.31
N GLU A 93 -5.26 -3.45 17.53
CA GLU A 93 -6.04 -3.28 18.77
C GLU A 93 -5.35 -2.27 19.68
N ASP A 94 -6.05 -1.79 20.71
CA ASP A 94 -5.45 -0.93 21.72
C ASP A 94 -4.39 -1.71 22.51
N GLY A 95 -3.24 -1.12 22.72
CA GLY A 95 -2.16 -1.63 23.54
C GLY A 95 -1.82 -0.69 24.68
N SER A 96 -1.03 -1.14 25.63
CA SER A 96 -0.63 -0.35 26.80
C SER A 96 0.18 0.90 26.46
N LEU A 97 0.93 0.90 25.36
CA LEU A 97 1.78 1.99 24.90
C LEU A 97 1.44 2.41 23.45
N GLY A 98 0.15 2.43 23.09
CA GLY A 98 -0.30 2.77 21.74
C GLY A 98 -1.10 1.64 21.10
N VAL A 99 -0.78 1.28 19.85
CA VAL A 99 -1.49 0.22 19.13
C VAL A 99 -0.67 -1.06 19.06
N LYS A 100 -1.35 -2.21 19.15
CA LYS A 100 -0.78 -3.53 18.94
C LYS A 100 -1.25 -4.08 17.61
N GLY A 101 -0.33 -4.30 16.67
CA GLY A 101 -0.63 -4.82 15.34
C GLY A 101 -1.05 -6.28 15.34
N ARG A 102 -1.98 -6.63 14.46
CA ARG A 102 -2.60 -7.96 14.36
C ARG A 102 -2.28 -8.72 13.06
N LEU A 103 -1.74 -8.05 12.05
CA LEU A 103 -1.39 -8.67 10.76
C LEU A 103 0.00 -9.34 10.79
N GLN A 104 0.28 -10.12 11.83
CA GLN A 104 1.57 -10.81 12.01
C GLN A 104 1.73 -12.01 11.06
N ASN A 105 0.66 -12.45 10.41
CA ASN A 105 0.70 -13.42 9.32
C ASN A 105 1.46 -12.89 8.12
N ILE A 106 1.45 -11.57 7.87
CA ILE A 106 2.21 -10.93 6.78
C ILE A 106 3.68 -10.87 7.21
N LYS A 107 4.48 -11.82 6.74
CA LYS A 107 5.89 -11.99 7.10
C LYS A 107 6.77 -10.89 6.52
N GLN A 108 6.43 -10.45 5.30
CA GLN A 108 7.14 -9.36 4.63
C GLN A 108 6.21 -8.50 3.78
N ALA A 109 6.60 -7.23 3.63
CA ALA A 109 5.98 -6.32 2.67
C ALA A 109 7.05 -5.71 1.77
N MET A 110 6.76 -5.62 0.47
CA MET A 110 7.54 -4.86 -0.49
C MET A 110 6.73 -3.66 -0.97
N VAL A 111 7.28 -2.47 -0.81
CA VAL A 111 6.65 -1.24 -1.28
C VAL A 111 7.47 -0.72 -2.47
N ILE A 112 6.85 -0.67 -3.64
CA ILE A 112 7.47 -0.20 -4.87
C ILE A 112 6.83 1.11 -5.25
N THR A 113 7.62 2.19 -5.25
CA THR A 113 7.12 3.52 -5.55
C THR A 113 7.73 4.10 -6.81
N THR A 114 6.95 4.87 -7.53
CA THR A 114 7.37 5.59 -8.73
C THR A 114 7.10 7.09 -8.59
N SER A 115 7.97 7.94 -9.13
CA SER A 115 7.81 9.39 -9.04
C SER A 115 8.48 10.13 -10.19
N ASN A 116 7.99 11.33 -10.50
CA ASN A 116 8.71 12.29 -11.35
C ASN A 116 9.84 13.00 -10.60
N SER A 117 9.77 13.05 -9.27
CA SER A 117 10.85 13.62 -8.45
C SER A 117 12.09 12.71 -8.42
N PRO A 118 13.29 13.27 -8.33
CA PRO A 118 14.52 12.49 -8.20
C PRO A 118 14.56 11.64 -6.92
N ILE A 119 15.28 10.51 -6.95
CA ILE A 119 15.36 9.58 -5.80
C ILE A 119 15.89 10.24 -4.54
N PHE A 120 16.90 11.13 -4.64
CA PHE A 120 17.45 11.81 -3.46
C PHE A 120 16.37 12.63 -2.74
N TYR A 121 15.50 13.31 -3.49
CA TYR A 121 14.38 14.06 -2.93
C TYR A 121 13.36 13.15 -2.23
N LEU A 122 13.04 12.01 -2.83
CA LEU A 122 12.14 11.02 -2.23
C LEU A 122 12.69 10.44 -0.91
N LYS A 123 13.99 10.36 -0.76
CA LYS A 123 14.62 9.93 0.50
C LYS A 123 14.48 10.96 1.62
N LEU A 124 14.44 12.25 1.26
CA LEU A 124 14.36 13.37 2.22
C LEU A 124 12.93 13.67 2.67
N ASN A 125 11.92 13.38 1.85
CA ASN A 125 10.53 13.78 2.12
C ASN A 125 9.78 12.90 3.16
N GLY A 126 10.42 11.88 3.70
CA GLY A 126 9.85 11.04 4.77
C GLY A 126 8.76 10.06 4.34
N ILE A 127 8.39 9.98 3.05
CA ILE A 127 7.27 9.13 2.60
C ILE A 127 7.48 7.65 2.93
N ASN A 128 8.71 7.13 2.76
CA ASN A 128 9.01 5.75 3.13
C ASN A 128 8.84 5.51 4.63
N HIS A 129 9.20 6.50 5.45
CA HIS A 129 9.01 6.42 6.89
C HIS A 129 7.53 6.32 7.24
N ASN A 130 6.68 7.17 6.65
CA ASN A 130 5.24 7.18 6.91
C ASN A 130 4.58 5.85 6.51
N ILE A 131 4.86 5.32 5.32
CA ILE A 131 4.33 4.02 4.88
C ILE A 131 4.84 2.90 5.80
N LYS A 132 6.14 2.93 6.14
CA LYS A 132 6.75 1.95 7.04
C LYS A 132 6.10 1.95 8.42
N MET A 133 5.83 3.13 8.99
CA MET A 133 5.17 3.25 10.29
C MET A 133 3.73 2.74 10.23
N THR A 134 2.97 3.08 9.19
CA THR A 134 1.62 2.54 8.98
C THR A 134 1.62 1.01 8.99
N LEU A 135 2.48 0.39 8.17
CA LEU A 135 2.56 -1.08 8.10
C LEU A 135 3.08 -1.71 9.40
N LYS A 136 4.04 -1.10 10.08
CA LYS A 136 4.52 -1.58 11.39
C LYS A 136 3.43 -1.57 12.46
N GLN A 137 2.62 -0.52 12.49
CA GLN A 137 1.50 -0.40 13.41
C GLN A 137 0.45 -1.50 13.20
N THR A 138 0.35 -2.05 11.99
CA THR A 138 -0.53 -3.20 11.73
C THR A 138 0.12 -4.55 12.08
N GLY A 139 1.41 -4.59 12.43
CA GLY A 139 2.11 -5.82 12.83
C GLY A 139 3.09 -6.37 11.80
N VAL A 140 3.19 -5.78 10.62
CA VAL A 140 4.15 -6.18 9.58
C VAL A 140 5.56 -5.72 9.97
N LYS A 141 6.51 -6.65 10.11
CA LYS A 141 7.87 -6.35 10.65
C LYS A 141 8.91 -6.12 9.56
N ASN A 142 8.93 -6.95 8.53
CA ASN A 142 9.92 -6.91 7.46
C ASN A 142 9.38 -6.12 6.26
N ILE A 143 9.79 -4.85 6.14
CA ILE A 143 9.29 -3.95 5.09
C ILE A 143 10.46 -3.46 4.25
N LYS A 144 10.43 -3.80 2.97
CA LYS A 144 11.44 -3.42 1.97
C LYS A 144 10.87 -2.36 1.02
N PHE A 145 11.73 -1.47 0.55
CA PHE A 145 11.36 -0.43 -0.40
C PHE A 145 12.19 -0.53 -1.68
N LYS A 146 11.52 -0.40 -2.82
CA LYS A 146 12.12 -0.16 -4.14
C LYS A 146 11.52 1.13 -4.69
N GLN A 147 12.37 2.05 -5.13
CA GLN A 147 11.92 3.35 -5.60
C GLN A 147 12.49 3.66 -6.97
N PHE A 148 11.64 4.12 -7.88
CA PHE A 148 12.06 4.66 -9.17
C PHE A 148 11.65 6.14 -9.27
N GLY A 149 12.63 7.02 -9.23
CA GLY A 149 12.43 8.46 -9.37
C GLY A 149 12.81 8.98 -10.74
N GLY A 150 12.36 10.20 -11.09
CA GLY A 150 12.69 10.85 -12.34
C GLY A 150 12.06 10.21 -13.58
N ILE A 151 10.88 9.59 -13.47
CA ILE A 151 10.24 8.85 -14.58
C ILE A 151 10.19 9.65 -15.87
N LYS A 152 9.79 10.92 -15.81
CA LYS A 152 9.62 11.77 -16.99
C LYS A 152 10.90 11.86 -17.83
N ASN A 153 12.05 11.91 -17.18
CA ASN A 153 13.35 12.09 -17.81
C ASN A 153 14.16 10.78 -17.89
N SER A 154 13.55 9.64 -17.51
CA SER A 154 14.24 8.35 -17.53
C SER A 154 14.29 7.76 -18.95
N SER A 155 15.42 7.17 -19.31
CA SER A 155 15.56 6.39 -20.54
C SER A 155 14.87 5.03 -20.43
N GLU A 156 14.56 4.43 -21.57
CA GLU A 156 14.03 3.06 -21.64
C GLU A 156 15.01 2.05 -21.00
N LYS A 157 16.32 2.25 -21.20
CA LYS A 157 17.37 1.42 -20.58
C LYS A 157 17.26 1.45 -19.05
N GLN A 158 17.14 2.63 -18.44
CA GLN A 158 17.00 2.78 -16.99
C GLN A 158 15.74 2.09 -16.44
N ARG A 159 14.61 2.20 -17.16
CA ARG A 159 13.37 1.52 -16.79
C ARG A 159 13.52 -0.01 -16.86
N LYS A 160 14.10 -0.54 -17.93
CA LYS A 160 14.39 -1.98 -18.09
C LYS A 160 15.35 -2.51 -17.01
N GLU A 161 16.39 -1.75 -16.67
CA GLU A 161 17.32 -2.11 -15.60
C GLU A 161 16.65 -2.16 -14.22
N PHE A 162 15.74 -1.22 -13.95
CA PHE A 162 14.96 -1.26 -12.70
C PHE A 162 14.05 -2.50 -12.65
N LEU A 163 13.33 -2.80 -13.73
CA LEU A 163 12.45 -3.98 -13.81
C LEU A 163 13.22 -5.30 -13.61
N LYS A 164 14.48 -5.38 -14.01
CA LYS A 164 15.32 -6.57 -13.78
C LYS A 164 15.79 -6.72 -12.32
N LYS A 165 15.73 -5.64 -11.52
CA LYS A 165 16.25 -5.60 -10.14
C LYS A 165 15.14 -5.72 -9.07
N ILE A 166 13.90 -5.80 -9.49
CA ILE A 166 12.73 -5.97 -8.61
C ILE A 166 12.20 -7.41 -8.69
#